data_5db27f4a57295e20e9a1cdc4d0bd9dac
#
_entry.id   5db27f4a57295e20e9a1cdc4d0bd9dac
#
_cell.length_a   1.000
_cell.length_b   1.000
_cell.length_c   1.000
_cell.angle_alpha   90.00
_cell.angle_beta   90.00
_cell.angle_gamma   90.00
#
_symmetry.space_group_name_H-M   'P 1'
#
loop_
_entity.id
_entity.type
_entity.pdbx_description
1 polymer ?
#
loop_
_entity_poly.entity_id
_entity_poly.type
_entity_poly.pdbx_seq_one_letter_code
_entity_poly.pdbx_strand_id
1 'polypeptide(L)'
;NVLKAVGGKENVVNLAHCFTRLRFTLKDESKVDQDALRKTQGVIQLIMAGGQCQVVVGSKVDALYDLICETYGISTAVEENDVADGQKHNPINTLMNTMSGVLAPTLGILTAAGIIKGVISLFASLGWVSTTSGVYMLLYAVGDGFFYFLPILLGFSAARRFKCSEYLGAAIGTALVYPAMVNIGSTMEVAGTILAGTPFAMDYYNTLFGIPIIMPGSGYTSSIIPIMLAVYVAAKLEKAFKKSLPEVIR
;
A
#
# COMPACT_ATOMS: atom_id res chain seq x y z
N ASN A 1 30.19 2.36 -0.43
CA ASN A 1 30.64 1.65 -1.64
C ASN A 1 29.68 1.88 -2.83
N VAL A 2 28.35 1.80 -2.64
CA VAL A 2 27.37 1.98 -3.73
C VAL A 2 27.53 3.35 -4.41
N LEU A 3 27.61 4.44 -3.62
CA LEU A 3 27.74 5.79 -4.19
C LEU A 3 29.01 5.99 -5.01
N LYS A 4 30.15 5.40 -4.57
CA LYS A 4 31.39 5.46 -5.36
C LYS A 4 31.24 4.73 -6.70
N ALA A 5 30.56 3.59 -6.69
CA ALA A 5 30.40 2.77 -7.90
C ALA A 5 29.38 3.35 -8.90
N VAL A 6 28.49 4.24 -8.50
CA VAL A 6 27.63 5.02 -9.44
C VAL A 6 28.31 6.28 -9.99
N GLY A 7 29.61 6.46 -9.74
CA GLY A 7 30.39 7.61 -10.21
C GLY A 7 30.51 8.76 -9.21
N GLY A 8 30.20 8.51 -7.93
CA GLY A 8 30.31 9.49 -6.85
C GLY A 8 29.16 10.47 -6.78
N LYS A 9 29.15 11.31 -5.73
CA LYS A 9 28.10 12.34 -5.50
C LYS A 9 27.93 13.28 -6.71
N GLU A 10 29.02 13.64 -7.35
CA GLU A 10 29.02 14.60 -8.47
C GLU A 10 28.25 14.06 -9.70
N ASN A 11 28.15 12.75 -9.84
CA ASN A 11 27.43 12.09 -10.92
C ASN A 11 25.96 11.87 -10.61
N VAL A 12 25.55 11.97 -9.34
CA VAL A 12 24.16 11.77 -8.91
C VAL A 12 23.39 13.08 -9.01
N VAL A 13 22.38 13.12 -9.87
CA VAL A 13 21.43 14.23 -10.00
C VAL A 13 20.36 14.15 -8.92
N ASN A 14 19.81 12.94 -8.74
CA ASN A 14 18.79 12.68 -7.75
C ASN A 14 18.92 11.24 -7.22
N LEU A 15 18.60 11.07 -5.95
CA LEU A 15 18.49 9.75 -5.32
C LEU A 15 17.08 9.60 -4.76
N ALA A 16 16.38 8.59 -5.23
CA ALA A 16 15.09 8.16 -4.71
C ALA A 16 15.17 6.68 -4.34
N HIS A 17 14.19 6.19 -3.62
CA HIS A 17 14.07 4.78 -3.35
C HIS A 17 12.62 4.31 -3.49
N CYS A 18 12.44 3.02 -3.79
CA CYS A 18 11.19 2.32 -3.59
C CYS A 18 11.41 1.22 -2.54
N PHE A 19 10.42 0.37 -2.34
CA PHE A 19 10.43 -0.63 -1.27
C PHE A 19 11.65 -1.57 -1.22
N THR A 20 12.31 -1.80 -2.36
CA THR A 20 13.46 -2.73 -2.44
C THR A 20 14.65 -2.19 -3.22
N ARG A 21 14.57 -0.97 -3.78
CA ARG A 21 15.57 -0.45 -4.72
C ARG A 21 15.94 0.98 -4.43
N LEU A 22 17.22 1.29 -4.48
CA LEU A 22 17.72 2.65 -4.64
C LEU A 22 17.67 3.02 -6.13
N ARG A 23 17.22 4.22 -6.45
CA ARG A 23 17.14 4.74 -7.82
C ARG A 23 18.00 5.98 -7.92
N PHE A 24 19.11 5.85 -8.61
CA PHE A 24 20.02 6.96 -8.90
C PHE A 24 19.72 7.51 -10.29
N THR A 25 19.31 8.76 -10.37
CA THR A 25 19.31 9.51 -11.63
C THR A 25 20.71 10.10 -11.82
N LEU A 26 21.38 9.75 -12.90
CA LEU A 26 22.78 10.06 -13.12
C LEU A 26 22.95 11.10 -14.21
N LYS A 27 24.01 11.91 -14.11
CA LYS A 27 24.43 12.84 -15.16
C LYS A 27 25.06 12.09 -16.33
N ASP A 28 25.80 11.03 -16.02
CA ASP A 28 26.59 10.24 -16.99
C ASP A 28 26.58 8.76 -16.57
N GLU A 29 25.86 7.94 -17.31
CA GLU A 29 25.74 6.50 -17.05
C GLU A 29 27.07 5.75 -17.31
N SER A 30 27.97 6.29 -18.15
CA SER A 30 29.25 5.64 -18.47
C SER A 30 30.20 5.57 -17.27
N LYS A 31 29.96 6.37 -16.24
CA LYS A 31 30.73 6.40 -14.99
C LYS A 31 30.30 5.32 -13.98
N VAL A 32 29.29 4.55 -14.31
CA VAL A 32 28.81 3.49 -13.41
C VAL A 32 29.69 2.25 -13.55
N ASP A 33 30.36 1.89 -12.47
CA ASP A 33 31.05 0.61 -12.35
C ASP A 33 30.05 -0.49 -11.96
N GLN A 34 29.45 -1.10 -12.99
CA GLN A 34 28.45 -2.14 -12.80
C GLN A 34 29.02 -3.37 -12.11
N ASP A 35 30.28 -3.72 -12.35
CA ASP A 35 30.92 -4.87 -11.74
C ASP A 35 31.20 -4.67 -10.25
N ALA A 36 31.62 -3.47 -9.87
CA ALA A 36 31.76 -3.09 -8.46
C ALA A 36 30.41 -3.10 -7.74
N LEU A 37 29.32 -2.61 -8.38
CA LEU A 37 27.99 -2.65 -7.81
C LEU A 37 27.49 -4.07 -7.58
N ARG A 38 27.65 -4.95 -8.56
CA ARG A 38 27.25 -6.36 -8.46
C ARG A 38 28.02 -7.13 -7.39
N LYS A 39 29.27 -6.75 -7.13
CA LYS A 39 30.12 -7.35 -6.07
C LYS A 39 29.90 -6.72 -4.69
N THR A 40 29.16 -5.61 -4.61
CA THR A 40 28.93 -4.92 -3.34
C THR A 40 27.98 -5.75 -2.47
N GLN A 41 28.42 -6.05 -1.25
CA GLN A 41 27.63 -6.82 -0.30
C GLN A 41 26.28 -6.14 -0.02
N GLY A 42 25.18 -6.87 -0.14
CA GLY A 42 23.82 -6.38 0.05
C GLY A 42 23.13 -5.93 -1.25
N VAL A 43 23.83 -5.89 -2.38
CA VAL A 43 23.21 -5.68 -3.69
C VAL A 43 22.73 -7.02 -4.23
N ILE A 44 21.44 -7.11 -4.52
CA ILE A 44 20.79 -8.32 -5.04
C ILE A 44 20.81 -8.31 -6.56
N GLN A 45 20.50 -7.15 -7.15
CA GLN A 45 20.40 -6.99 -8.60
C GLN A 45 20.69 -5.54 -8.98
N LEU A 46 21.19 -5.34 -10.20
CA LEU A 46 21.39 -4.05 -10.83
C LEU A 46 20.55 -3.96 -12.11
N ILE A 47 19.84 -2.85 -12.28
CA ILE A 47 19.03 -2.57 -13.47
C ILE A 47 19.42 -1.19 -13.98
N MET A 48 19.83 -1.10 -15.25
CA MET A 48 20.06 0.16 -15.95
C MET A 48 18.89 0.38 -16.91
N ALA A 49 18.11 1.42 -16.70
CA ALA A 49 16.96 1.72 -17.54
C ALA A 49 16.62 3.21 -17.50
N GLY A 50 16.39 3.83 -18.66
CA GLY A 50 15.84 5.17 -18.80
C GLY A 50 16.63 6.29 -18.13
N GLY A 51 17.97 6.25 -18.14
CA GLY A 51 18.80 7.25 -17.47
C GLY A 51 18.96 7.03 -15.97
N GLN A 52 18.47 5.89 -15.46
CA GLN A 52 18.53 5.54 -14.05
C GLN A 52 19.33 4.27 -13.79
N CYS A 53 20.15 4.32 -12.76
CA CYS A 53 20.79 3.15 -12.17
C CYS A 53 19.95 2.71 -10.95
N GLN A 54 19.31 1.54 -11.06
CA GLN A 54 18.48 0.98 -9.99
C GLN A 54 19.24 -0.15 -9.31
N VAL A 55 19.53 0.01 -8.02
CA VAL A 55 20.25 -0.96 -7.19
C VAL A 55 19.26 -1.64 -6.26
N VAL A 56 18.97 -2.92 -6.50
CA VAL A 56 18.07 -3.73 -5.67
C VAL A 56 18.79 -4.18 -4.42
N VAL A 57 18.35 -3.76 -3.25
CA VAL A 57 18.95 -4.05 -1.94
C VAL A 57 17.98 -4.72 -0.95
N GLY A 58 16.74 -4.96 -1.37
CA GLY A 58 15.72 -5.57 -0.54
C GLY A 58 15.21 -4.65 0.59
N SER A 59 14.77 -5.24 1.69
CA SER A 59 14.13 -4.54 2.81
C SER A 59 15.03 -3.56 3.58
N LYS A 60 16.33 -3.50 3.26
CA LYS A 60 17.28 -2.56 3.89
C LYS A 60 17.36 -1.21 3.17
N VAL A 61 16.52 -1.00 2.17
CA VAL A 61 16.59 0.17 1.29
C VAL A 61 16.43 1.49 2.06
N ASP A 62 15.50 1.57 3.01
CA ASP A 62 15.22 2.79 3.78
C ASP A 62 16.44 3.20 4.61
N ALA A 63 17.00 2.26 5.39
CA ALA A 63 18.18 2.54 6.20
C ALA A 63 19.41 2.92 5.35
N LEU A 64 19.53 2.33 4.15
CA LEU A 64 20.63 2.62 3.24
C LEU A 64 20.46 3.98 2.56
N TYR A 65 19.22 4.33 2.23
CA TYR A 65 18.86 5.63 1.68
C TYR A 65 19.17 6.75 2.68
N ASP A 66 18.67 6.63 3.92
CA ASP A 66 18.90 7.59 4.99
C ASP A 66 20.41 7.77 5.24
N LEU A 67 21.14 6.67 5.34
CA LEU A 67 22.59 6.70 5.53
C LEU A 67 23.33 7.43 4.39
N ILE A 68 22.92 7.21 3.14
CA ILE A 68 23.51 7.88 1.99
C ILE A 68 23.18 9.38 2.01
N CYS A 69 21.94 9.74 2.31
CA CYS A 69 21.49 11.12 2.38
C CYS A 69 22.22 11.88 3.50
N GLU A 70 22.32 11.32 4.69
CA GLU A 70 23.03 11.91 5.84
C GLU A 70 24.53 12.03 5.59
N THR A 71 25.17 10.95 5.09
CA THR A 71 26.64 10.93 4.92
C THR A 71 27.12 11.87 3.84
N TYR A 72 26.35 12.04 2.77
CA TYR A 72 26.80 12.77 1.59
C TYR A 72 26.04 14.06 1.34
N GLY A 73 25.06 14.41 2.20
CA GLY A 73 24.27 15.64 2.04
C GLY A 73 23.58 15.68 0.68
N ILE A 74 23.13 14.55 0.17
CA ILE A 74 22.31 14.48 -1.03
C ILE A 74 20.94 14.98 -0.59
N SER A 75 20.48 16.10 -1.17
CA SER A 75 19.18 16.67 -0.86
C SER A 75 18.11 15.59 -0.96
N THR A 76 17.44 15.36 0.14
CA THR A 76 16.20 14.60 0.19
C THR A 76 15.12 15.44 -0.49
N ALA A 77 15.19 15.58 -1.79
CA ALA A 77 13.97 15.77 -2.53
C ALA A 77 13.21 14.47 -2.33
N VAL A 78 12.38 14.44 -1.29
CA VAL A 78 11.24 13.54 -1.21
C VAL A 78 10.30 14.01 -2.32
N GLU A 79 10.75 13.86 -3.53
CA GLU A 79 9.87 13.63 -4.63
C GLU A 79 9.62 12.13 -4.61
N GLU A 80 8.58 11.75 -3.88
CA GLU A 80 7.65 10.72 -4.30
C GLU A 80 7.11 11.09 -5.70
N ASN A 81 8.02 11.43 -6.60
CA ASN A 81 7.71 11.53 -8.00
C ASN A 81 7.95 10.14 -8.56
N ASP A 82 6.85 9.50 -8.89
CA ASP A 82 6.73 8.68 -10.06
C ASP A 82 7.44 9.41 -11.22
N VAL A 83 8.79 9.35 -11.23
CA VAL A 83 9.55 9.90 -12.33
C VAL A 83 9.39 8.94 -13.47
N ALA A 84 8.52 9.36 -14.34
CA ALA A 84 8.91 9.64 -15.69
C ALA A 84 10.02 8.69 -16.22
N ASP A 85 9.63 7.47 -16.47
CA ASP A 85 9.89 6.92 -17.77
C ASP A 85 9.18 7.90 -18.72
N GLY A 86 9.83 8.41 -19.75
CA GLY A 86 9.26 9.34 -20.74
C GLY A 86 8.09 8.77 -21.55
N GLN A 87 7.34 7.88 -20.97
CA GLN A 87 6.09 7.32 -21.45
C GLN A 87 4.95 8.19 -20.97
N LYS A 88 4.13 8.62 -21.92
CA LYS A 88 2.82 9.25 -21.73
C LYS A 88 2.18 8.69 -20.46
N HIS A 89 1.74 9.56 -19.56
CA HIS A 89 0.98 9.22 -18.35
C HIS A 89 -0.14 8.23 -18.68
N ASN A 90 0.17 6.94 -18.54
CA ASN A 90 -0.85 5.92 -18.66
C ASN A 90 -1.59 5.89 -17.32
N PRO A 91 -2.90 6.22 -17.27
CA PRO A 91 -3.65 6.27 -16.00
C PRO A 91 -3.57 4.95 -15.23
N ILE A 92 -3.36 3.83 -15.94
CA ILE A 92 -3.18 2.51 -15.34
C ILE A 92 -1.88 2.45 -14.54
N ASN A 93 -0.77 2.97 -15.07
CA ASN A 93 0.51 2.98 -14.36
C ASN A 93 0.45 3.84 -13.09
N THR A 94 -0.22 5.00 -13.16
CA THR A 94 -0.43 5.86 -11.99
C THR A 94 -1.26 5.15 -10.92
N LEU A 95 -2.32 4.42 -11.32
CA LEU A 95 -3.12 3.62 -10.40
C LEU A 95 -2.28 2.52 -9.75
N MET A 96 -1.54 1.75 -10.55
CA MET A 96 -0.66 0.67 -10.05
C MET A 96 0.40 1.17 -9.06
N ASN A 97 1.03 2.30 -9.36
CA ASN A 97 2.03 2.91 -8.47
C ASN A 97 1.39 3.42 -7.17
N THR A 98 0.20 4.00 -7.26
CA THR A 98 -0.55 4.43 -6.06
C THR A 98 -0.92 3.24 -5.18
N MET A 99 -1.44 2.17 -5.77
CA MET A 99 -1.76 0.93 -5.06
C MET A 99 -0.52 0.33 -4.39
N SER A 100 0.59 0.24 -5.13
CA SER A 100 1.86 -0.26 -4.59
C SER A 100 2.35 0.58 -3.42
N GLY A 101 2.31 1.91 -3.52
CA GLY A 101 2.73 2.81 -2.44
C GLY A 101 1.87 2.71 -1.19
N VAL A 102 0.57 2.46 -1.34
CA VAL A 102 -0.35 2.26 -0.20
C VAL A 102 -0.12 0.91 0.48
N LEU A 103 0.17 -0.16 -0.30
CA LEU A 103 0.39 -1.51 0.22
C LEU A 103 1.79 -1.71 0.81
N ALA A 104 2.80 -1.02 0.29
CA ALA A 104 4.20 -1.23 0.63
C ALA A 104 4.49 -1.26 2.15
N PRO A 105 3.98 -0.33 2.98
CA PRO A 105 4.24 -0.35 4.43
C PRO A 105 3.66 -1.57 5.15
N THR A 106 2.63 -2.21 4.59
CA THR A 106 1.93 -3.34 5.21
C THR A 106 2.46 -4.70 4.78
N LEU A 107 3.26 -4.79 3.70
CA LEU A 107 3.69 -6.06 3.10
C LEU A 107 4.44 -6.98 4.07
N GLY A 108 5.33 -6.43 4.90
CA GLY A 108 6.10 -7.24 5.86
C GLY A 108 5.19 -7.94 6.88
N ILE A 109 4.25 -7.19 7.45
CA ILE A 109 3.31 -7.72 8.44
C ILE A 109 2.31 -8.66 7.77
N LEU A 110 1.85 -8.32 6.57
CA LEU A 110 0.94 -9.15 5.77
C LEU A 110 1.55 -10.52 5.46
N THR A 111 2.84 -10.55 5.13
CA THR A 111 3.59 -11.80 4.91
C THR A 111 3.69 -12.62 6.20
N ALA A 112 4.05 -12.00 7.32
CA ALA A 112 4.13 -12.69 8.61
C ALA A 112 2.78 -13.25 9.06
N ALA A 113 1.71 -12.46 8.95
CA ALA A 113 0.34 -12.88 9.25
C ALA A 113 -0.11 -14.05 8.35
N GLY A 114 0.21 -13.98 7.06
CA GLY A 114 -0.07 -15.06 6.11
C GLY A 114 0.66 -16.36 6.45
N ILE A 115 1.91 -16.29 6.86
CA ILE A 115 2.69 -17.47 7.31
C ILE A 115 2.04 -18.09 8.55
N ILE A 116 1.71 -17.29 9.58
CA ILE A 116 1.07 -17.78 10.81
C ILE A 116 -0.25 -18.47 10.47
N LYS A 117 -1.11 -17.81 9.68
CA LYS A 117 -2.40 -18.37 9.26
C LYS A 117 -2.24 -19.65 8.46
N GLY A 118 -1.28 -19.68 7.52
CA GLY A 118 -1.00 -20.85 6.69
C GLY A 118 -0.52 -22.05 7.49
N VAL A 119 0.43 -21.84 8.40
CA VAL A 119 0.99 -22.90 9.24
C VAL A 119 -0.07 -23.50 10.18
N ILE A 120 -0.86 -22.67 10.86
CA ILE A 120 -1.88 -23.19 11.78
C ILE A 120 -3.02 -23.91 11.03
N SER A 121 -3.39 -23.42 9.84
CA SER A 121 -4.37 -24.06 8.98
C SER A 121 -3.86 -25.43 8.46
N LEU A 122 -2.57 -25.51 8.12
CA LEU A 122 -1.94 -26.77 7.73
C LEU A 122 -1.97 -27.78 8.89
N PHE A 123 -1.63 -27.38 10.10
CA PHE A 123 -1.65 -28.27 11.27
C PHE A 123 -3.08 -28.74 11.58
N ALA A 124 -4.07 -27.90 11.39
CA ALA A 124 -5.47 -28.30 11.52
C ALA A 124 -5.89 -29.32 10.45
N SER A 125 -5.47 -29.10 9.19
CA SER A 125 -5.79 -30.00 8.09
C SER A 125 -5.12 -31.38 8.22
N LEU A 126 -3.94 -31.43 8.84
CA LEU A 126 -3.24 -32.70 9.16
C LEU A 126 -3.80 -33.39 10.42
N GLY A 127 -4.77 -32.80 11.10
CA GLY A 127 -5.34 -33.35 12.33
C GLY A 127 -4.44 -33.21 13.58
N TRP A 128 -3.34 -32.45 13.50
CA TRP A 128 -2.42 -32.27 14.61
C TRP A 128 -2.98 -31.31 15.66
N VAL A 129 -3.80 -30.36 15.23
CA VAL A 129 -4.45 -29.37 16.08
C VAL A 129 -5.93 -29.31 15.76
N SER A 130 -6.79 -29.41 16.78
CA SER A 130 -8.21 -29.21 16.58
C SER A 130 -8.53 -27.74 16.33
N THR A 131 -9.43 -27.48 15.38
CA THR A 131 -9.95 -26.12 15.08
C THR A 131 -10.69 -25.49 16.26
N THR A 132 -11.14 -26.31 17.23
CA THR A 132 -11.79 -25.86 18.48
C THR A 132 -10.81 -25.64 19.62
N SER A 133 -9.53 -25.95 19.42
CA SER A 133 -8.49 -25.72 20.45
C SER A 133 -8.20 -24.25 20.64
N GLY A 134 -7.90 -23.83 21.87
CA GLY A 134 -7.53 -22.43 22.17
C GLY A 134 -6.27 -21.99 21.41
N VAL A 135 -5.32 -22.90 21.18
CA VAL A 135 -4.11 -22.63 20.40
C VAL A 135 -4.45 -22.27 18.96
N TYR A 136 -5.32 -23.07 18.33
CA TYR A 136 -5.78 -22.79 16.95
C TYR A 136 -6.50 -21.44 16.90
N MET A 137 -7.47 -21.22 17.79
CA MET A 137 -8.27 -19.99 17.78
C MET A 137 -7.40 -18.74 17.96
N LEU A 138 -6.43 -18.79 18.87
CA LEU A 138 -5.55 -17.65 19.13
C LEU A 138 -4.61 -17.36 17.94
N LEU A 139 -3.91 -18.38 17.44
CA LEU A 139 -2.97 -18.22 16.32
C LEU A 139 -3.68 -17.87 15.02
N TYR A 140 -4.85 -18.45 14.79
CA TYR A 140 -5.68 -18.11 13.65
C TYR A 140 -6.14 -16.65 13.72
N ALA A 141 -6.60 -16.18 14.89
CA ALA A 141 -7.00 -14.79 15.08
C ALA A 141 -5.84 -13.80 14.87
N VAL A 142 -4.62 -14.14 15.30
CA VAL A 142 -3.42 -13.32 15.04
C VAL A 142 -3.11 -13.25 13.53
N GLY A 143 -3.15 -14.39 12.83
CA GLY A 143 -2.87 -14.45 11.40
C GLY A 143 -3.99 -13.85 10.54
N ASP A 144 -5.25 -14.17 10.85
CA ASP A 144 -6.42 -13.73 10.07
C ASP A 144 -6.84 -12.29 10.36
N GLY A 145 -6.68 -11.85 11.62
CA GLY A 145 -7.12 -10.52 12.05
C GLY A 145 -6.48 -9.40 11.25
N PHE A 146 -5.20 -9.55 10.86
CA PHE A 146 -4.54 -8.57 9.99
C PHE A 146 -5.24 -8.45 8.63
N PHE A 147 -5.62 -9.57 8.02
CA PHE A 147 -6.36 -9.57 6.76
C PHE A 147 -7.77 -9.04 6.95
N TYR A 148 -8.46 -9.45 7.99
CA TYR A 148 -9.82 -9.00 8.28
C TYR A 148 -9.90 -7.48 8.42
N PHE A 149 -8.99 -6.89 9.21
CA PHE A 149 -8.91 -5.46 9.47
C PHE A 149 -8.03 -4.69 8.47
N LEU A 150 -7.66 -5.32 7.36
CA LEU A 150 -6.81 -4.69 6.33
C LEU A 150 -7.33 -3.32 5.87
N PRO A 151 -8.64 -3.05 5.69
CA PRO A 151 -9.13 -1.73 5.32
C PRO A 151 -8.75 -0.62 6.29
N ILE A 152 -8.60 -0.90 7.60
CA ILE A 152 -8.18 0.11 8.59
C ILE A 152 -6.73 0.50 8.34
N LEU A 153 -5.85 -0.48 8.16
CA LEU A 153 -4.43 -0.27 7.95
C LEU A 153 -4.15 0.42 6.62
N LEU A 154 -4.85 -0.03 5.58
CA LEU A 154 -4.76 0.61 4.26
C LEU A 154 -5.37 2.00 4.25
N GLY A 155 -6.41 2.25 5.03
CA GLY A 155 -7.00 3.58 5.21
C GLY A 155 -5.98 4.57 5.76
N PHE A 156 -5.24 4.15 6.79
CA PHE A 156 -4.13 4.93 7.38
C PHE A 156 -3.02 5.20 6.35
N SER A 157 -2.56 4.15 5.65
CA SER A 157 -1.51 4.26 4.64
C SER A 157 -1.93 5.09 3.42
N ALA A 158 -3.18 4.91 2.95
CA ALA A 158 -3.74 5.69 1.84
C ALA A 158 -3.89 7.18 2.18
N ALA A 159 -4.30 7.50 3.42
CA ALA A 159 -4.41 8.87 3.89
C ALA A 159 -3.05 9.58 3.86
N ARG A 160 -1.99 8.90 4.29
CA ARG A 160 -0.61 9.38 4.18
C ARG A 160 -0.24 9.65 2.72
N ARG A 161 -0.54 8.71 1.82
CA ARG A 161 -0.26 8.85 0.38
C ARG A 161 -1.03 10.00 -0.26
N PHE A 162 -2.30 10.19 0.11
CA PHE A 162 -3.15 11.26 -0.42
C PHE A 162 -3.02 12.60 0.31
N LYS A 163 -2.14 12.66 1.33
CA LYS A 163 -1.84 13.86 2.13
C LYS A 163 -3.09 14.42 2.83
N CYS A 164 -3.86 13.55 3.47
CA CYS A 164 -4.96 13.89 4.37
C CYS A 164 -4.72 13.29 5.75
N SER A 165 -5.63 13.56 6.70
CA SER A 165 -5.49 13.04 8.07
C SER A 165 -5.46 11.50 8.09
N GLU A 166 -4.39 10.93 8.64
CA GLU A 166 -4.22 9.48 8.76
C GLU A 166 -5.32 8.85 9.62
N TYR A 167 -5.74 9.55 10.68
CA TYR A 167 -6.85 9.12 11.53
C TYR A 167 -8.20 9.14 10.80
N LEU A 168 -8.40 10.08 9.88
CA LEU A 168 -9.58 10.09 9.03
C LEU A 168 -9.61 8.84 8.13
N GLY A 169 -8.47 8.50 7.53
CA GLY A 169 -8.35 7.27 6.74
C GLY A 169 -8.62 6.00 7.55
N ALA A 170 -8.07 5.91 8.76
CA ALA A 170 -8.34 4.81 9.68
C ALA A 170 -9.83 4.76 10.09
N ALA A 171 -10.46 5.90 10.39
CA ALA A 171 -11.88 5.97 10.74
C ALA A 171 -12.79 5.49 9.60
N ILE A 172 -12.47 5.83 8.34
CA ILE A 172 -13.18 5.30 7.18
C ILE A 172 -13.01 3.77 7.09
N GLY A 173 -11.78 3.28 7.32
CA GLY A 173 -11.49 1.85 7.36
C GLY A 173 -12.30 1.12 8.44
N THR A 174 -12.44 1.69 9.64
CA THR A 174 -13.26 1.10 10.71
C THR A 174 -14.73 1.05 10.34
N ALA A 175 -15.25 2.07 9.65
CA ALA A 175 -16.63 2.08 9.18
C ALA A 175 -16.90 0.94 8.17
N LEU A 176 -15.95 0.65 7.28
CA LEU A 176 -16.11 -0.44 6.29
C LEU A 176 -16.11 -1.84 6.91
N VAL A 177 -15.43 -2.03 8.04
CA VAL A 177 -15.37 -3.32 8.75
C VAL A 177 -16.28 -3.36 9.99
N TYR A 178 -17.13 -2.35 10.16
CA TYR A 178 -18.04 -2.31 11.29
C TYR A 178 -19.04 -3.48 11.24
N PRO A 179 -19.27 -4.22 12.35
CA PRO A 179 -20.05 -5.45 12.32
C PRO A 179 -21.46 -5.34 11.70
N ALA A 180 -22.17 -4.23 11.96
CA ALA A 180 -23.48 -4.02 11.36
C ALA A 180 -23.42 -3.85 9.84
N MET A 181 -22.31 -3.29 9.31
CA MET A 181 -22.11 -3.16 7.86
C MET A 181 -21.68 -4.49 7.24
N VAL A 182 -20.79 -5.23 7.90
CA VAL A 182 -20.32 -6.53 7.42
C VAL A 182 -21.45 -7.54 7.36
N ASN A 183 -22.34 -7.53 8.34
CA ASN A 183 -23.44 -8.49 8.46
C ASN A 183 -24.75 -8.00 7.79
N ILE A 184 -24.75 -6.90 7.06
CA ILE A 184 -25.97 -6.33 6.48
C ILE A 184 -26.71 -7.34 5.59
N GLY A 185 -25.99 -8.10 4.78
CA GLY A 185 -26.57 -9.13 3.88
C GLY A 185 -27.17 -10.34 4.59
N SER A 186 -26.81 -10.57 5.88
CA SER A 186 -27.39 -11.65 6.69
C SER A 186 -28.52 -11.16 7.62
N THR A 187 -28.62 -9.85 7.82
CA THR A 187 -29.57 -9.24 8.76
C THR A 187 -30.71 -8.49 8.09
N MET A 188 -30.57 -8.13 6.82
CA MET A 188 -31.55 -7.37 6.05
C MET A 188 -31.95 -8.10 4.77
N GLU A 189 -33.19 -7.93 4.33
CA GLU A 189 -33.65 -8.41 3.03
C GLU A 189 -33.08 -7.56 1.89
N VAL A 190 -32.96 -8.16 0.71
CA VAL A 190 -32.48 -7.46 -0.49
C VAL A 190 -33.51 -6.39 -0.89
N ALA A 191 -33.10 -5.12 -0.86
CA ALA A 191 -33.92 -4.00 -1.27
C ALA A 191 -34.00 -3.84 -2.80
N GLY A 192 -32.99 -4.33 -3.52
CA GLY A 192 -32.93 -4.33 -4.98
C GLY A 192 -31.59 -4.78 -5.50
N THR A 193 -31.47 -4.86 -6.86
CA THR A 193 -30.24 -5.30 -7.54
C THR A 193 -29.82 -4.24 -8.56
N ILE A 194 -28.59 -3.77 -8.47
CA ILE A 194 -27.97 -2.85 -9.43
C ILE A 194 -27.42 -3.66 -10.59
N LEU A 195 -27.50 -3.11 -11.80
CA LEU A 195 -27.04 -3.77 -13.02
C LEU A 195 -27.62 -5.18 -13.22
N ALA A 196 -28.87 -5.38 -12.83
CA ALA A 196 -29.58 -6.65 -13.00
C ALA A 196 -29.48 -7.13 -14.46
N GLY A 197 -29.23 -8.41 -14.64
CA GLY A 197 -29.05 -9.03 -15.97
C GLY A 197 -27.67 -8.88 -16.58
N THR A 198 -26.69 -8.31 -15.87
CA THR A 198 -25.30 -8.24 -16.30
C THR A 198 -24.40 -9.11 -15.40
N PRO A 199 -23.17 -9.48 -15.83
CA PRO A 199 -22.17 -10.14 -14.98
C PRO A 199 -21.75 -9.34 -13.76
N PHE A 200 -22.11 -8.07 -13.69
CA PHE A 200 -21.79 -7.14 -12.59
C PHE A 200 -23.01 -6.83 -11.72
N ALA A 201 -24.05 -7.67 -11.76
CA ALA A 201 -25.22 -7.53 -10.91
C ALA A 201 -24.82 -7.62 -9.41
N MET A 202 -25.25 -6.63 -8.62
CA MET A 202 -24.95 -6.54 -7.19
C MET A 202 -26.22 -6.20 -6.43
N ASP A 203 -26.51 -6.96 -5.40
CA ASP A 203 -27.60 -6.68 -4.50
C ASP A 203 -27.25 -5.55 -3.52
N TYR A 204 -28.24 -4.75 -3.19
CA TYR A 204 -28.12 -3.75 -2.12
C TYR A 204 -29.26 -3.93 -1.12
N TYR A 205 -28.97 -3.61 0.12
CA TYR A 205 -29.86 -3.87 1.27
C TYR A 205 -30.43 -2.59 1.86
N ASN A 206 -29.84 -1.45 1.59
CA ASN A 206 -30.31 -0.15 2.07
C ASN A 206 -29.86 0.98 1.15
N THR A 207 -30.39 2.18 1.35
CA THR A 207 -30.04 3.38 0.59
C THR A 207 -29.67 4.53 1.53
N LEU A 208 -28.73 5.38 1.11
CA LEU A 208 -28.40 6.65 1.73
C LEU A 208 -28.88 7.77 0.81
N PHE A 209 -29.90 8.51 1.23
CA PHE A 209 -30.55 9.58 0.40
C PHE A 209 -30.95 9.09 -1.01
N GLY A 210 -31.42 7.84 -1.12
CA GLY A 210 -31.80 7.24 -2.39
C GLY A 210 -30.64 6.61 -3.19
N ILE A 211 -29.39 6.75 -2.72
CA ILE A 211 -28.22 6.11 -3.33
C ILE A 211 -28.06 4.71 -2.71
N PRO A 212 -28.02 3.63 -3.51
CA PRO A 212 -27.84 2.28 -2.99
C PRO A 212 -26.52 2.12 -2.22
N ILE A 213 -26.58 1.52 -1.04
CA ILE A 213 -25.38 1.08 -0.30
C ILE A 213 -25.01 -0.28 -0.83
N ILE A 214 -23.96 -0.31 -1.66
CA ILE A 214 -23.47 -1.53 -2.28
C ILE A 214 -22.58 -2.25 -1.26
N MET A 215 -22.94 -3.47 -0.88
CA MET A 215 -22.16 -4.31 0.00
C MET A 215 -21.98 -5.69 -0.64
N PRO A 216 -20.72 -6.11 -0.89
CA PRO A 216 -20.46 -7.50 -1.31
C PRO A 216 -20.95 -8.47 -0.23
N GLY A 217 -21.29 -9.70 -0.60
CA GLY A 217 -21.81 -10.70 0.35
C GLY A 217 -20.89 -11.02 1.52
N SER A 218 -19.59 -10.76 1.39
CA SER A 218 -18.58 -10.89 2.47
C SER A 218 -18.24 -9.57 3.16
N GLY A 219 -18.96 -8.49 2.89
CA GLY A 219 -18.60 -7.15 3.33
C GLY A 219 -17.34 -6.62 2.65
N TYR A 220 -16.78 -5.57 3.20
CA TYR A 220 -15.53 -4.97 2.72
C TYR A 220 -14.31 -5.39 3.54
N THR A 221 -14.43 -6.40 4.39
CA THR A 221 -13.29 -7.00 5.09
C THR A 221 -12.28 -7.55 4.07
N SER A 222 -11.01 -7.51 4.39
CA SER A 222 -9.93 -8.00 3.50
C SER A 222 -9.88 -7.35 2.12
N SER A 223 -10.56 -6.21 1.91
CA SER A 223 -10.61 -5.52 0.62
C SER A 223 -9.62 -4.35 0.55
N ILE A 224 -9.17 -4.02 -0.66
CA ILE A 224 -8.16 -2.99 -0.90
C ILE A 224 -8.76 -1.78 -1.65
N ILE A 225 -9.47 -2.03 -2.75
CA ILE A 225 -9.93 -0.96 -3.64
C ILE A 225 -10.95 -0.03 -2.98
N PRO A 226 -11.97 -0.51 -2.26
CA PRO A 226 -12.99 0.35 -1.67
C PRO A 226 -12.43 1.38 -0.70
N ILE A 227 -11.53 0.98 0.19
CA ILE A 227 -10.91 1.89 1.15
C ILE A 227 -10.03 2.93 0.46
N MET A 228 -9.28 2.55 -0.57
CA MET A 228 -8.45 3.50 -1.32
C MET A 228 -9.29 4.57 -2.01
N LEU A 229 -10.39 4.17 -2.65
CA LEU A 229 -11.33 5.11 -3.28
C LEU A 229 -11.98 6.02 -2.25
N ALA A 230 -12.45 5.46 -1.14
CA ALA A 230 -13.10 6.24 -0.07
C ALA A 230 -12.14 7.29 0.52
N VAL A 231 -10.90 6.90 0.82
CA VAL A 231 -9.88 7.83 1.34
C VAL A 231 -9.46 8.87 0.30
N TYR A 232 -9.40 8.50 -0.98
CA TYR A 232 -9.12 9.47 -2.06
C TYR A 232 -10.20 10.56 -2.13
N VAL A 233 -11.48 10.17 -2.07
CA VAL A 233 -12.61 11.12 -2.03
C VAL A 233 -12.55 11.97 -0.76
N ALA A 234 -12.32 11.35 0.40
CA ALA A 234 -12.18 12.05 1.68
C ALA A 234 -11.04 13.08 1.66
N ALA A 235 -9.90 12.75 1.06
CA ALA A 235 -8.78 13.68 0.90
C ALA A 235 -9.13 14.91 0.03
N LYS A 236 -9.95 14.73 -1.00
CA LYS A 236 -10.47 15.85 -1.81
C LYS A 236 -11.45 16.73 -1.01
N LEU A 237 -12.35 16.10 -0.27
CA LEU A 237 -13.31 16.81 0.60
C LEU A 237 -12.59 17.57 1.72
N GLU A 238 -11.63 16.94 2.40
CA GLU A 238 -10.84 17.59 3.44
C GLU A 238 -10.12 18.85 2.92
N LYS A 239 -9.51 18.77 1.73
CA LYS A 239 -8.88 19.94 1.10
C LYS A 239 -9.88 21.03 0.76
N ALA A 240 -11.06 20.67 0.26
CA ALA A 240 -12.12 21.63 -0.04
C ALA A 240 -12.63 22.32 1.22
N PHE A 241 -12.89 21.56 2.29
CA PHE A 241 -13.33 22.11 3.57
C PHE A 241 -12.28 23.00 4.23
N LYS A 242 -11.00 22.57 4.23
CA LYS A 242 -9.90 23.40 4.75
C LYS A 242 -9.77 24.75 4.03
N LYS A 243 -10.20 24.83 2.78
CA LYS A 243 -10.18 26.08 2.00
C LYS A 243 -11.40 26.95 2.28
N SER A 244 -12.55 26.35 2.62
CA SER A 244 -13.86 27.03 2.72
C SER A 244 -14.27 27.35 4.14
N LEU A 245 -13.73 26.65 5.17
CA LEU A 245 -14.11 26.82 6.56
C LEU A 245 -13.19 27.82 7.28
N PRO A 246 -13.75 28.64 8.22
CA PRO A 246 -12.98 29.51 9.10
C PRO A 246 -12.01 28.72 9.98
N GLU A 247 -10.89 29.33 10.41
CA GLU A 247 -9.84 28.69 11.23
C GLU A 247 -10.36 28.05 12.53
N VAL A 248 -11.45 28.56 13.10
CA VAL A 248 -12.05 28.07 14.37
C VAL A 248 -12.66 26.66 14.22
N ILE A 249 -13.02 26.23 13.01
CA ILE A 249 -13.70 24.94 12.74
C ILE A 249 -12.80 24.02 11.88
N ARG A 250 -11.61 24.45 11.59
CA ARG A 250 -10.63 23.79 10.71
C ARG A 250 -9.80 22.74 11.51
#